data_88ec960531cf46812e6305b40fcd4f2a
#
_entry.id   88ec960531cf46812e6305b40fcd4f2a
#
_cell.length_a   1.000
_cell.length_b   1.000
_cell.length_c   1.000
_cell.angle_alpha   90.00
_cell.angle_beta   90.00
_cell.angle_gamma   90.00
#
_symmetry.space_group_name_H-M   'P 1'
#
loop_
_entity.id
_entity.type
_entity.pdbx_description
1 polymer ?
#
loop_
_entity_poly.entity_id
_entity_poly.type
_entity_poly.pdbx_seq_one_letter_code
_entity_poly.pdbx_strand_id
1 'polypeptide(L)'
;MKKHIIVITTGGTIAMKKDPETGGLVPAVSGEDLAAAVPRLSDWADVSVVEFSNVPSGWMSAEKMFDLSHLIDKLSEEGKADGFVVTHGTDTLEETAFFLDMSLKTEKPVCVTGAMRGASELSADEIGRAHV
;
A
#
# COMPACT_ATOMS: atom_id res chain seq x y z
N MET A 1 -4.00 -22.33 9.43
CA MET A 1 -2.90 -21.35 9.64
C MET A 1 -3.23 -20.11 8.84
N LYS A 2 -3.22 -18.94 9.45
CA LYS A 2 -3.48 -17.68 8.75
C LYS A 2 -2.33 -17.39 7.79
N LYS A 3 -2.65 -16.77 6.67
CA LYS A 3 -1.64 -16.28 5.73
C LYS A 3 -1.01 -15.00 6.23
N HIS A 4 0.28 -14.85 6.05
CA HIS A 4 0.97 -13.62 6.38
C HIS A 4 1.06 -12.70 5.17
N ILE A 5 0.50 -11.51 5.28
CA ILE A 5 0.47 -10.50 4.23
C ILE A 5 1.30 -9.29 4.67
N ILE A 6 2.19 -8.85 3.81
CA ILE A 6 2.93 -7.61 4.04
C ILE A 6 2.28 -6.49 3.23
N VAL A 7 1.88 -5.43 3.93
CA VAL A 7 1.43 -4.18 3.31
C VAL A 7 2.64 -3.26 3.18
N ILE A 8 2.94 -2.87 1.95
CA ILE A 8 4.05 -1.95 1.64
C ILE A 8 3.45 -0.59 1.28
N THR A 9 3.74 0.43 2.06
CA THR A 9 3.20 1.77 1.85
C THR A 9 4.17 2.63 1.03
N THR A 10 3.65 3.30 0.00
CA THR A 10 4.44 4.23 -0.83
C THR A 10 4.04 5.68 -0.63
N GLY A 11 2.89 5.94 -0.03
CA GLY A 11 2.28 7.27 0.11
C GLY A 11 0.98 7.37 -0.69
N GLY A 12 0.66 8.59 -1.13
CA GLY A 12 -0.59 8.88 -1.87
C GLY A 12 -1.79 9.15 -0.95
N THR A 13 -2.93 9.41 -1.55
CA THR A 13 -4.17 9.83 -0.85
C THR A 13 -4.63 8.80 0.18
N ILE A 14 -4.41 7.54 -0.06
CA ILE A 14 -4.75 6.44 0.87
C ILE A 14 -4.04 6.58 2.23
N ALA A 15 -2.86 7.21 2.26
CA ALA A 15 -2.07 7.46 3.46
C ALA A 15 -2.21 8.88 4.02
N MET A 16 -3.19 9.66 3.56
CA MET A 16 -3.37 11.06 3.93
C MET A 16 -4.59 11.26 4.84
N LYS A 17 -4.46 12.17 5.79
CA LYS A 17 -5.57 12.69 6.60
C LYS A 17 -5.74 14.17 6.36
N LYS A 18 -6.96 14.67 6.59
CA LYS A 18 -7.25 16.11 6.58
C LYS A 18 -6.71 16.71 7.88
N ASP A 19 -5.82 17.69 7.72
CA ASP A 19 -5.32 18.48 8.85
C ASP A 19 -6.47 19.36 9.39
N PRO A 20 -6.79 19.28 10.69
CA PRO A 20 -7.87 20.08 11.29
C PRO A 20 -7.61 21.58 11.25
N GLU A 21 -6.34 22.01 11.24
CA GLU A 21 -5.99 23.43 11.29
C GLU A 21 -5.93 24.06 9.91
N THR A 22 -5.36 23.37 8.94
CA THR A 22 -5.16 23.92 7.58
C THR A 22 -6.22 23.48 6.58
N GLY A 23 -6.96 22.41 6.90
CA GLY A 23 -7.92 21.78 5.97
C GLY A 23 -7.26 21.05 4.79
N GLY A 24 -5.91 21.06 4.71
CA GLY A 24 -5.14 20.39 3.69
C GLY A 24 -4.97 18.89 3.97
N LEU A 25 -4.64 18.12 2.95
CA LEU A 25 -4.26 16.71 3.10
C LEU A 25 -2.79 16.64 3.52
N VAL A 26 -2.54 15.98 4.65
CA VAL A 26 -1.18 15.74 5.17
C VAL A 26 -0.94 14.24 5.31
N PRO A 27 0.29 13.77 5.06
CA PRO A 27 0.66 12.39 5.33
C PRO A 27 0.53 12.12 6.83
N ALA A 28 -0.40 11.28 7.23
CA ALA A 28 -0.69 11.07 8.65
C ALA A 28 -1.25 9.68 8.99
N VAL A 29 -1.40 8.81 8.02
CA VAL A 29 -1.90 7.45 8.23
C VAL A 29 -0.71 6.51 8.20
N SER A 30 -0.38 5.93 9.34
CA SER A 30 0.59 4.85 9.38
C SER A 30 0.00 3.58 8.74
N GLY A 31 0.85 2.67 8.32
CA GLY A 31 0.35 1.40 7.84
C GLY A 31 -0.40 0.59 8.90
N GLU A 32 -0.08 0.81 10.18
CA GLU A 32 -0.84 0.24 11.31
C GLU A 32 -2.25 0.82 11.37
N ASP A 33 -2.41 2.12 11.12
CA ASP A 33 -3.72 2.76 11.03
C ASP A 33 -4.55 2.21 9.86
N LEU A 34 -3.91 1.94 8.71
CA LEU A 34 -4.58 1.31 7.56
C LEU A 34 -5.07 -0.11 7.90
N ALA A 35 -4.24 -0.90 8.58
CA ALA A 35 -4.64 -2.22 9.03
C ALA A 35 -5.78 -2.16 10.06
N ALA A 36 -5.76 -1.17 10.96
CA ALA A 36 -6.79 -0.95 11.97
C ALA A 36 -8.11 -0.45 11.37
N ALA A 37 -8.09 0.18 10.19
CA ALA A 37 -9.29 0.62 9.49
C ALA A 37 -10.16 -0.55 8.97
N VAL A 38 -9.60 -1.76 8.91
CA VAL A 38 -10.33 -2.97 8.50
C VAL A 38 -10.52 -3.91 9.70
N PRO A 39 -11.60 -3.75 10.50
CA PRO A 39 -11.73 -4.39 11.83
C PRO A 39 -11.64 -5.91 11.84
N ARG A 40 -11.93 -6.57 10.71
CA ARG A 40 -11.91 -8.04 10.60
C ARG A 40 -10.70 -8.57 9.83
N LEU A 41 -9.74 -7.72 9.50
CA LEU A 41 -8.56 -8.15 8.73
C LEU A 41 -7.78 -9.24 9.48
N SER A 42 -7.65 -9.07 10.79
CA SER A 42 -7.00 -10.05 11.68
C SER A 42 -7.69 -11.40 11.74
N ASP A 43 -8.96 -11.52 11.35
CA ASP A 43 -9.67 -12.81 11.29
C ASP A 43 -9.15 -13.67 10.11
N TRP A 44 -8.66 -13.02 9.05
CA TRP A 44 -8.32 -13.63 7.77
C TRP A 44 -6.82 -13.80 7.56
N ALA A 45 -6.02 -12.81 7.99
CA ALA A 45 -4.59 -12.80 7.77
C ALA A 45 -3.83 -12.20 8.95
N ASP A 46 -2.57 -12.62 9.08
CA ASP A 46 -1.60 -11.89 9.89
C ASP A 46 -0.97 -10.82 9.00
N VAL A 47 -1.07 -9.56 9.41
CA VAL A 47 -0.64 -8.42 8.59
C VAL A 47 0.52 -7.72 9.27
N SER A 48 1.56 -7.46 8.50
CA SER A 48 2.63 -6.54 8.89
C SER A 48 2.79 -5.44 7.86
N VAL A 49 3.38 -4.33 8.27
CA VAL A 49 3.53 -3.15 7.43
C VAL A 49 5.00 -2.82 7.25
N VAL A 50 5.36 -2.47 6.02
CA VAL A 50 6.67 -1.93 5.65
C VAL A 50 6.46 -0.58 5.00
N GLU A 51 6.97 0.46 5.61
CA GLU A 51 6.98 1.80 5.02
C GLU A 51 8.15 1.90 4.05
N PHE A 52 7.84 1.90 2.75
CA PHE A 52 8.84 2.03 1.70
C PHE A 52 9.13 3.50 1.40
N SER A 53 8.09 4.29 1.23
CA SER A 53 8.18 5.73 0.98
C SER A 53 6.88 6.43 1.40
N ASN A 54 6.91 7.76 1.42
CA ASN A 54 5.74 8.58 1.68
C ASN A 54 5.75 9.78 0.72
N VAL A 55 5.57 9.49 -0.56
CA VAL A 55 5.62 10.48 -1.63
C VAL A 55 4.33 10.50 -2.44
N PRO A 56 3.95 11.64 -3.01
CA PRO A 56 2.93 11.70 -4.05
C PRO A 56 3.32 10.78 -5.22
N SER A 57 2.35 10.10 -5.81
CA SER A 57 2.62 9.13 -6.88
C SER A 57 3.29 9.74 -8.12
N GLY A 58 3.09 11.02 -8.39
CA GLY A 58 3.83 11.73 -9.44
C GLY A 58 5.35 11.80 -9.23
N TRP A 59 5.82 11.46 -8.01
CA TRP A 59 7.25 11.40 -7.67
C TRP A 59 7.77 9.96 -7.60
N MET A 60 6.97 9.00 -8.00
CA MET A 60 7.37 7.60 -8.13
C MET A 60 8.21 7.43 -9.39
N SER A 61 9.52 7.59 -9.26
CA SER A 61 10.48 7.41 -10.37
C SER A 61 10.68 5.93 -10.72
N ALA A 62 11.21 5.67 -11.90
CA ALA A 62 11.59 4.31 -12.32
C ALA A 62 12.58 3.65 -11.34
N GLU A 63 13.50 4.43 -10.78
CA GLU A 63 14.44 3.94 -9.76
C GLU A 63 13.71 3.47 -8.49
N LYS A 64 12.71 4.24 -8.03
CA LYS A 64 11.87 3.84 -6.89
C LYS A 64 11.04 2.59 -7.19
N MET A 65 10.50 2.48 -8.40
CA MET A 65 9.79 1.27 -8.83
C MET A 65 10.71 0.04 -8.82
N PHE A 66 11.95 0.23 -9.25
CA PHE A 66 12.98 -0.80 -9.22
C PHE A 66 13.36 -1.21 -7.79
N ASP A 67 13.58 -0.23 -6.91
CA ASP A 67 13.87 -0.49 -5.49
C ASP A 67 12.69 -1.21 -4.81
N LEU A 68 11.45 -0.83 -5.15
CA LEU A 68 10.25 -1.50 -4.65
C LEU A 68 10.19 -2.96 -5.10
N SER A 69 10.49 -3.25 -6.37
CA SER A 69 10.52 -4.63 -6.87
C SER A 69 11.56 -5.48 -6.16
N HIS A 70 12.74 -4.93 -5.91
CA HIS A 70 13.80 -5.62 -5.17
C HIS A 70 13.42 -5.87 -3.71
N LEU A 71 12.75 -4.91 -3.08
CA LEU A 71 12.25 -5.10 -1.71
C LEU A 71 11.25 -6.26 -1.65
N ILE A 72 10.30 -6.31 -2.57
CA ILE A 72 9.29 -7.38 -2.63
C ILE A 72 9.96 -8.74 -2.85
N ASP A 73 10.85 -8.84 -3.82
CA ASP A 73 11.59 -10.08 -4.10
C ASP A 73 12.39 -10.55 -2.89
N LYS A 74 13.13 -9.64 -2.25
CA LYS A 74 13.89 -9.94 -1.03
C LYS A 74 12.99 -10.46 0.09
N LEU A 75 11.89 -9.78 0.40
CA LEU A 75 10.96 -10.21 1.45
C LEU A 75 10.31 -11.57 1.11
N SER A 76 10.08 -11.82 -0.17
CA SER A 76 9.57 -13.11 -0.65
C SER A 76 10.59 -14.23 -0.49
N GLU A 77 11.84 -14.02 -0.85
CA GLU A 77 12.94 -14.99 -0.71
C GLU A 77 13.23 -15.32 0.75
N GLU A 78 13.15 -14.33 1.64
CA GLU A 78 13.29 -14.52 3.08
C GLU A 78 12.13 -15.30 3.72
N GLY A 79 11.10 -15.65 2.93
CA GLY A 79 9.94 -16.41 3.41
C GLY A 79 9.04 -15.64 4.37
N LYS A 80 9.14 -14.31 4.38
CA LYS A 80 8.46 -13.45 5.36
C LYS A 80 6.98 -13.20 5.08
N ALA A 81 6.51 -13.50 3.87
CA ALA A 81 5.11 -13.30 3.52
C ALA A 81 4.58 -14.38 2.58
N ASP A 82 3.27 -14.57 2.58
CA ASP A 82 2.52 -15.36 1.60
C ASP A 82 2.03 -14.50 0.42
N GLY A 83 1.98 -13.18 0.60
CA GLY A 83 1.57 -12.22 -0.41
C GLY A 83 1.85 -10.78 0.03
N PHE A 84 1.68 -9.85 -0.90
CA PHE A 84 1.99 -8.44 -0.70
C PHE A 84 0.84 -7.55 -1.16
N VAL A 85 0.64 -6.46 -0.46
CA VAL A 85 -0.24 -5.36 -0.86
C VAL A 85 0.59 -4.09 -0.91
N VAL A 86 0.60 -3.41 -2.05
CA VAL A 86 1.26 -2.11 -2.21
C VAL A 86 0.18 -1.03 -2.22
N THR A 87 0.21 -0.12 -1.25
CA THR A 87 -0.64 1.06 -1.26
C THR A 87 0.07 2.20 -2.00
N HIS A 88 -0.65 2.84 -2.92
CA HIS A 88 -0.05 3.75 -3.89
C HIS A 88 -0.98 4.93 -4.18
N GLY A 89 -0.41 6.05 -4.59
CA GLY A 89 -1.19 7.16 -5.13
C GLY A 89 -1.73 6.84 -6.53
N THR A 90 -2.87 7.43 -6.88
CA THR A 90 -3.62 7.05 -8.09
C THR A 90 -3.08 7.62 -9.40
N ASP A 91 -2.19 8.64 -9.38
CA ASP A 91 -1.72 9.28 -10.62
C ASP A 91 -0.85 8.36 -11.48
N THR A 92 -0.06 7.48 -10.85
CA THR A 92 0.89 6.58 -11.54
C THR A 92 0.78 5.14 -11.06
N LEU A 93 -0.36 4.77 -10.48
CA LEU A 93 -0.58 3.42 -9.94
C LEU A 93 -0.42 2.35 -11.01
N GLU A 94 -1.00 2.56 -12.18
CA GLU A 94 -0.95 1.63 -13.30
C GLU A 94 0.47 1.45 -13.85
N GLU A 95 1.27 2.51 -13.86
CA GLU A 95 2.67 2.45 -14.29
C GLU A 95 3.50 1.60 -13.32
N THR A 96 3.33 1.83 -12.02
CA THR A 96 4.00 1.03 -11.00
C THR A 96 3.54 -0.43 -11.03
N ALA A 97 2.24 -0.67 -11.18
CA ALA A 97 1.69 -2.02 -11.25
C ALA A 97 2.24 -2.77 -12.46
N PHE A 98 2.28 -2.13 -13.64
CA PHE A 98 2.87 -2.71 -14.84
C PHE A 98 4.37 -2.97 -14.69
N PHE A 99 5.10 -2.02 -14.09
CA PHE A 99 6.53 -2.20 -13.83
C PHE A 99 6.79 -3.41 -12.94
N LEU A 100 6.02 -3.56 -11.86
CA LEU A 100 6.14 -4.69 -10.95
C LEU A 100 5.81 -6.02 -11.64
N ASP A 101 4.75 -6.05 -12.46
CA ASP A 101 4.36 -7.25 -13.23
C ASP A 101 5.49 -7.74 -14.14
N MET A 102 6.23 -6.81 -14.75
CA MET A 102 7.34 -7.12 -15.65
C MET A 102 8.67 -7.43 -14.95
N SER A 103 8.87 -6.98 -13.72
CA SER A 103 10.18 -7.03 -13.04
C SER A 103 10.27 -8.00 -11.88
N LEU A 104 9.15 -8.33 -11.24
CA LEU A 104 9.14 -9.24 -10.10
C LEU A 104 9.52 -10.66 -10.50
N LYS A 105 10.31 -11.29 -9.64
CA LYS A 105 10.71 -12.70 -9.76
C LYS A 105 9.86 -13.61 -8.88
N THR A 106 9.23 -13.05 -7.86
CA THR A 106 8.36 -13.81 -6.96
C THR A 106 7.10 -14.28 -7.67
N GLU A 107 6.68 -15.51 -7.36
CA GLU A 107 5.38 -16.08 -7.79
C GLU A 107 4.26 -15.80 -6.77
N LYS A 108 4.58 -15.13 -5.64
CA LYS A 108 3.60 -14.76 -4.63
C LYS A 108 2.72 -13.63 -5.14
N PRO A 109 1.42 -13.60 -4.79
CA PRO A 109 0.52 -12.55 -5.23
C PRO A 109 0.97 -11.19 -4.72
N VAL A 110 0.95 -10.20 -5.60
CA VAL A 110 1.20 -8.79 -5.30
C VAL A 110 0.01 -7.98 -5.81
N CYS A 111 -0.67 -7.30 -4.91
CA CYS A 111 -1.80 -6.44 -5.23
C CYS A 111 -1.40 -4.98 -5.06
N VAL A 112 -1.63 -4.15 -6.08
CA VAL A 112 -1.40 -2.70 -6.00
C VAL A 112 -2.75 -2.00 -5.90
N THR A 113 -2.92 -1.16 -4.89
CA THR A 113 -4.19 -0.46 -4.63
C THR A 113 -3.96 0.98 -4.21
N GLY A 114 -4.97 1.81 -4.40
CA GLY A 114 -4.98 3.20 -4.00
C GLY A 114 -6.40 3.67 -3.69
N ALA A 115 -6.52 4.90 -3.20
CA ALA A 115 -7.80 5.54 -2.90
C ALA A 115 -7.89 6.91 -3.56
N MET A 116 -9.09 7.27 -4.03
CA MET A 116 -9.38 8.60 -4.57
C MET A 116 -9.76 9.59 -3.47
N ARG A 117 -10.31 9.10 -2.37
CA ARG A 117 -10.70 9.89 -1.21
C ARG A 117 -9.95 9.44 0.03
N GLY A 118 -9.44 10.39 0.81
CA GLY A 118 -8.70 10.10 2.03
C GLY A 118 -9.58 9.54 3.15
N ALA A 119 -8.97 8.86 4.10
CA ALA A 119 -9.61 8.20 5.23
C ALA A 119 -10.52 9.11 6.07
N SER A 120 -10.25 10.40 6.09
CA SER A 120 -11.02 11.40 6.83
C SER A 120 -12.18 12.02 6.04
N GLU A 121 -12.37 11.64 4.79
CA GLU A 121 -13.45 12.16 3.96
C GLU A 121 -14.74 11.38 4.11
N LEU A 122 -15.86 12.05 3.83
CA LEU A 122 -17.15 11.39 3.78
C LEU A 122 -17.17 10.38 2.64
N SER A 123 -17.52 9.13 2.94
CA SER A 123 -17.45 8.02 1.98
C SER A 123 -16.03 7.75 1.46
N ALA A 124 -15.04 7.70 2.36
CA ALA A 124 -13.71 7.25 2.02
C ALA A 124 -13.76 5.90 1.29
N ASP A 125 -13.04 5.79 0.17
CA ASP A 125 -13.13 4.63 -0.71
C ASP A 125 -12.06 3.55 -0.42
N GLU A 126 -11.12 3.83 0.45
CA GLU A 126 -10.12 2.87 0.89
C GLU A 126 -10.72 1.70 1.68
N ILE A 127 -11.81 1.93 2.43
CA ILE A 127 -12.50 0.90 3.21
C ILE A 127 -13.23 -0.09 2.29
N GLY A 128 -13.77 0.39 1.17
CA GLY A 128 -14.51 -0.44 0.21
C GLY A 128 -13.62 -1.36 -0.63
N ARG A 129 -12.38 -1.01 -0.86
CA ARG A 129 -11.43 -1.76 -1.68
C ARG A 129 -10.76 -2.92 -0.97
N ALA A 130 -10.85 -2.96 0.35
CA ALA A 130 -10.36 -4.08 1.15
C ALA A 130 -11.25 -5.34 1.07
N HIS A 131 -12.34 -5.29 0.31
CA HIS A 131 -13.32 -6.37 0.19
C HIS A 131 -13.34 -7.07 -1.18
N VAL A 132 -12.34 -6.83 -2.03
CA VAL A 132 -12.25 -7.50 -3.33
C VAL A 132 -11.26 -8.64 -3.30
#